data_225311fe8e9d7a410591c76d16144b86
#
_entry.id   225311fe8e9d7a410591c76d16144b86
#
_cell.length_a   1.000
_cell.length_b   1.000
_cell.length_c   1.000
_cell.angle_alpha   90.00
_cell.angle_beta   90.00
_cell.angle_gamma   90.00
#
_symmetry.space_group_name_H-M   'P 1'
#
loop_
_entity.id
_entity.type
_entity.pdbx_description
1 polymer ?
#
loop_
_entity_poly.entity_id
_entity_poly.type
_entity_poly.pdbx_seq_one_letter_code
_entity_poly.pdbx_strand_id
1 'polypeptide(L)'
;EQAYRTRKANCLTFTLLTVALAHESGLQAYGQELDDIVAWRVGDDIVYRFNHVNAGIAIGRSRLTVDVAQELVMSRDPPRPISDQQLVALYYNNRAAELLAGASPAAAAPYMAIALQLAPRYASGWANAGVLHLRQGDPRAAERDYLKALALDPANAGALMNLVALYRNNGDEARRAIYARRLEKVQVKDPYFQFLQAEDNARQGAFAGAVQHYRRAIRLYDGDSRFYVGLARAYRQLGEERHAQRAMNRAAALSRRSAGGRN
;
A
#
# COMPACT_ATOMS: atom_id res chain seq x y z
N GLU A 1 -7.67 -8.03 22.78
CA GLU A 1 -7.56 -7.63 24.19
C GLU A 1 -6.58 -6.46 24.36
N GLN A 2 -5.35 -6.53 23.85
CA GLN A 2 -4.36 -5.45 23.98
C GLN A 2 -4.85 -4.13 23.34
N ALA A 3 -5.39 -4.15 22.13
CA ALA A 3 -5.91 -2.97 21.44
C ALA A 3 -7.01 -2.29 22.23
N TYR A 4 -7.90 -3.06 22.86
CA TYR A 4 -8.97 -2.55 23.72
C TYR A 4 -8.42 -1.88 24.98
N ARG A 5 -7.45 -2.54 25.65
CA ARG A 5 -6.82 -2.01 26.87
C ARG A 5 -6.00 -0.75 26.64
N THR A 6 -5.24 -0.72 25.55
CA THR A 6 -4.32 0.39 25.24
C THR A 6 -4.98 1.51 24.43
N ARG A 7 -6.20 1.28 23.90
CA ARG A 7 -6.89 2.15 22.93
C ARG A 7 -6.04 2.49 21.70
N LYS A 8 -5.13 1.57 21.34
CA LYS A 8 -4.27 1.69 20.16
C LYS A 8 -4.50 0.48 19.26
N ALA A 9 -4.89 0.71 18.03
CA ALA A 9 -5.10 -0.31 17.03
C ALA A 9 -4.55 0.15 15.68
N ASN A 10 -4.03 -0.77 14.87
CA ASN A 10 -3.83 -0.53 13.45
C ASN A 10 -5.17 -0.68 12.72
N CYS A 11 -5.23 -0.26 11.44
CA CYS A 11 -6.45 -0.32 10.63
C CYS A 11 -7.09 -1.72 10.64
N LEU A 12 -6.29 -2.77 10.52
CA LEU A 12 -6.77 -4.14 10.47
C LEU A 12 -7.36 -4.64 11.80
N THR A 13 -6.69 -4.37 12.92
CA THR A 13 -7.21 -4.71 14.26
C THR A 13 -8.50 -3.95 14.57
N PHE A 14 -8.55 -2.67 14.17
CA PHE A 14 -9.75 -1.84 14.32
C PHE A 14 -10.91 -2.39 13.47
N THR A 15 -10.64 -2.73 12.21
CA THR A 15 -11.64 -3.32 11.30
C THR A 15 -12.19 -4.64 11.83
N LEU A 16 -11.31 -5.55 12.27
CA LEU A 16 -11.72 -6.83 12.87
C LEU A 16 -12.62 -6.62 14.09
N LEU A 17 -12.25 -5.70 14.98
CA LEU A 17 -13.05 -5.39 16.16
C LEU A 17 -14.40 -4.77 15.79
N THR A 18 -14.40 -3.84 14.83
CA THR A 18 -15.64 -3.17 14.36
C THR A 18 -16.59 -4.19 13.72
N VAL A 19 -16.10 -5.08 12.86
CA VAL A 19 -16.93 -6.13 12.24
C VAL A 19 -17.49 -7.08 13.28
N ALA A 20 -16.66 -7.55 14.24
CA ALA A 20 -17.10 -8.44 15.30
C ALA A 20 -18.17 -7.81 16.19
N LEU A 21 -17.97 -6.56 16.65
CA LEU A 21 -18.95 -5.85 17.48
C LEU A 21 -20.25 -5.56 16.73
N ALA A 22 -20.17 -5.24 15.44
CA ALA A 22 -21.36 -5.04 14.62
C ALA A 22 -22.18 -6.33 14.47
N HIS A 23 -21.52 -7.48 14.24
CA HIS A 23 -22.17 -8.78 14.19
C HIS A 23 -22.85 -9.14 15.50
N GLU A 24 -22.18 -8.95 16.65
CA GLU A 24 -22.76 -9.15 18.00
C GLU A 24 -23.97 -8.24 18.25
N SER A 25 -23.99 -7.07 17.61
CA SER A 25 -25.12 -6.12 17.69
C SER A 25 -26.21 -6.40 16.66
N GLY A 26 -26.14 -7.51 15.91
CA GLY A 26 -27.13 -7.88 14.90
C GLY A 26 -27.04 -7.05 13.60
N LEU A 27 -25.96 -6.30 13.39
CA LEU A 27 -25.75 -5.52 12.18
C LEU A 27 -24.99 -6.34 11.14
N GLN A 28 -25.31 -6.11 9.86
CA GLN A 28 -24.54 -6.65 8.75
C GLN A 28 -23.26 -5.82 8.56
N ALA A 29 -22.12 -6.42 8.83
CA ALA A 29 -20.83 -5.78 8.66
C ALA A 29 -19.86 -6.72 7.92
N TYR A 30 -18.86 -6.15 7.28
CA TYR A 30 -17.85 -6.86 6.51
C TYR A 30 -16.56 -6.05 6.41
N GLY A 31 -15.44 -6.73 6.23
CA GLY A 31 -14.19 -6.06 5.90
C GLY A 31 -14.23 -5.52 4.47
N GLN A 32 -13.59 -4.40 4.25
CA GLN A 32 -13.36 -3.83 2.93
C GLN A 32 -11.86 -3.61 2.72
N GLU A 33 -11.35 -4.07 1.60
CA GLU A 33 -9.98 -3.79 1.16
C GLU A 33 -10.01 -2.63 0.18
N LEU A 34 -9.10 -1.71 0.35
CA LEU A 34 -8.87 -0.64 -0.60
C LEU A 34 -7.66 -1.02 -1.43
N ASP A 35 -7.90 -1.26 -2.72
CA ASP A 35 -6.83 -1.47 -3.70
C ASP A 35 -6.18 -0.11 -4.02
N ASP A 36 -4.90 -0.09 -4.30
CA ASP A 36 -4.11 1.10 -4.67
C ASP A 36 -3.93 2.17 -3.59
N ILE A 37 -4.02 1.80 -2.31
CA ILE A 37 -3.61 2.71 -1.26
C ILE A 37 -2.11 2.71 -1.09
N VAL A 38 -1.63 3.91 -1.04
CA VAL A 38 -0.26 4.17 -0.68
C VAL A 38 -0.23 4.99 0.61
N ALA A 39 -0.28 4.30 1.73
CA ALA A 39 0.23 4.89 2.94
C ALA A 39 1.75 4.70 2.93
N TRP A 40 2.47 5.77 2.66
CA TRP A 40 3.93 5.77 2.67
C TRP A 40 4.40 6.16 4.07
N ARG A 41 5.12 5.29 4.72
CA ARG A 41 6.00 5.71 5.79
C ARG A 41 7.42 5.73 5.21
N VAL A 42 7.98 6.92 5.05
CA VAL A 42 9.41 7.09 4.74
C VAL A 42 10.14 6.97 6.09
N GLY A 43 10.82 5.85 6.28
CA GLY A 43 11.77 5.63 7.35
C GLY A 43 12.92 4.85 6.75
N ASP A 44 14.17 5.31 6.95
CA ASP A 44 15.40 4.62 6.59
C ASP A 44 15.50 4.17 5.12
N ASP A 45 15.10 5.04 4.16
CA ASP A 45 15.13 4.79 2.71
C ASP A 45 14.28 3.59 2.22
N ILE A 46 13.45 3.02 3.08
CA ILE A 46 12.54 1.94 2.75
C ILE A 46 11.13 2.48 2.59
N VAL A 47 10.54 2.18 1.45
CA VAL A 47 9.14 2.49 1.16
C VAL A 47 8.29 1.29 1.51
N TYR A 48 7.44 1.44 2.52
CA TYR A 48 6.47 0.40 2.88
C TYR A 48 5.16 0.66 2.14
N ARG A 49 4.69 -0.32 1.38
CA ARG A 49 3.35 -0.35 0.82
C ARG A 49 2.46 -1.16 1.75
N PHE A 50 1.45 -0.51 2.31
CA PHE A 50 0.45 -1.17 3.15
C PHE A 50 -0.88 -1.23 2.42
N ASN A 51 -1.49 -2.40 2.38
CA ASN A 51 -2.90 -2.51 2.02
C ASN A 51 -3.71 -1.95 3.19
N HIS A 52 -4.66 -1.09 2.88
CA HIS A 52 -5.57 -0.55 3.88
C HIS A 52 -6.87 -1.34 3.89
N VAL A 53 -7.38 -1.58 5.08
CA VAL A 53 -8.69 -2.20 5.30
C VAL A 53 -9.52 -1.34 6.23
N ASN A 54 -10.81 -1.31 5.98
CA ASN A 54 -11.79 -0.68 6.84
C ASN A 54 -13.05 -1.54 6.96
N ALA A 55 -14.00 -1.14 7.79
CA ALA A 55 -15.26 -1.87 7.96
C ALA A 55 -16.38 -1.20 7.17
N GLY A 56 -17.12 -2.00 6.38
CA GLY A 56 -18.40 -1.64 5.82
C GLY A 56 -19.52 -2.11 6.73
N ILE A 57 -20.52 -1.27 7.02
CA ILE A 57 -21.70 -1.61 7.78
C ILE A 57 -22.95 -1.30 6.93
N ALA A 58 -23.84 -2.28 6.79
CA ALA A 58 -25.11 -2.10 6.10
C ALA A 58 -26.24 -1.86 7.11
N ILE A 59 -26.94 -0.74 6.97
CA ILE A 59 -28.10 -0.40 7.78
C ILE A 59 -29.27 -0.08 6.84
N GLY A 60 -30.20 -1.01 6.69
CA GLY A 60 -31.26 -0.91 5.70
C GLY A 60 -30.71 -0.76 4.27
N ARG A 61 -30.98 0.36 3.62
CA ARG A 61 -30.45 0.67 2.28
C ARG A 61 -29.13 1.45 2.29
N SER A 62 -28.70 1.92 3.44
CA SER A 62 -27.49 2.72 3.59
C SER A 62 -26.26 1.82 3.83
N ARG A 63 -25.13 2.20 3.27
CA ARG A 63 -23.82 1.59 3.53
C ARG A 63 -22.90 2.64 4.11
N LEU A 64 -22.36 2.34 5.29
CA LEU A 64 -21.44 3.19 6.01
C LEU A 64 -20.05 2.56 5.97
N THR A 65 -19.03 3.38 5.88
CA THR A 65 -17.64 2.97 6.04
C THR A 65 -17.11 3.49 7.37
N VAL A 66 -16.56 2.61 8.19
CA VAL A 66 -15.92 2.94 9.46
C VAL A 66 -14.43 2.70 9.32
N ASP A 67 -13.65 3.76 9.48
CA ASP A 67 -12.21 3.76 9.29
C ASP A 67 -11.49 4.50 10.43
N VAL A 68 -10.31 4.01 10.81
CA VAL A 68 -9.46 4.64 11.84
C VAL A 68 -8.55 5.73 11.26
N ALA A 69 -8.29 5.68 9.95
CA ALA A 69 -7.28 6.50 9.27
C ALA A 69 -7.89 7.43 8.21
N GLN A 70 -8.97 8.12 8.51
CA GLN A 70 -9.76 8.92 7.56
C GLN A 70 -8.97 10.01 6.79
N GLU A 71 -7.84 10.46 7.29
CA GLU A 71 -7.09 11.57 6.69
C GLU A 71 -5.92 11.13 5.78
N LEU A 72 -5.47 9.88 5.88
CA LEU A 72 -4.27 9.39 5.22
C LEU A 72 -4.55 8.39 4.09
N VAL A 73 -5.79 7.96 3.94
CA VAL A 73 -6.17 6.91 3.03
C VAL A 73 -6.95 7.48 1.86
N MET A 74 -6.33 7.48 0.69
CA MET A 74 -7.00 7.85 -0.57
C MET A 74 -6.89 6.67 -1.53
N SER A 75 -8.04 6.14 -1.94
CA SER A 75 -8.14 5.10 -2.97
C SER A 75 -8.73 5.68 -4.25
N ARG A 76 -8.27 5.18 -5.40
CA ARG A 76 -8.85 5.49 -6.71
C ARG A 76 -10.20 4.82 -6.88
N ASP A 77 -10.31 3.63 -6.34
CA ASP A 77 -11.48 2.77 -6.48
C ASP A 77 -12.26 2.69 -5.17
N PRO A 78 -13.58 2.47 -5.23
CA PRO A 78 -14.37 2.25 -4.03
C PRO A 78 -13.86 1.02 -3.27
N PRO A 79 -13.99 1.01 -1.93
CA PRO A 79 -13.58 -0.12 -1.11
C PRO A 79 -14.26 -1.41 -1.57
N ARG A 80 -13.48 -2.47 -1.75
CA ARG A 80 -13.97 -3.78 -2.19
C ARG A 80 -14.27 -4.66 -0.98
N PRO A 81 -15.51 -5.18 -0.83
CA PRO A 81 -15.84 -6.12 0.23
C PRO A 81 -14.96 -7.36 0.16
N ILE A 82 -14.47 -7.80 1.33
CA ILE A 82 -13.73 -9.05 1.50
C ILE A 82 -14.45 -9.95 2.51
N SER A 83 -14.23 -11.25 2.40
CA SER A 83 -14.78 -12.20 3.37
C SER A 83 -14.07 -12.09 4.73
N ASP A 84 -14.74 -12.52 5.80
CA ASP A 84 -14.15 -12.60 7.13
C ASP A 84 -12.90 -13.49 7.12
N GLN A 85 -12.93 -14.59 6.36
CA GLN A 85 -11.78 -15.46 6.18
C GLN A 85 -10.59 -14.71 5.58
N GLN A 86 -10.81 -13.87 4.56
CA GLN A 86 -9.75 -13.04 3.97
C GLN A 86 -9.29 -11.97 4.95
N LEU A 87 -10.18 -11.34 5.70
CA LEU A 87 -9.83 -10.34 6.71
C LEU A 87 -8.93 -10.95 7.81
N VAL A 88 -9.25 -12.17 8.26
CA VAL A 88 -8.43 -12.93 9.22
C VAL A 88 -7.08 -13.32 8.59
N ALA A 89 -7.05 -13.73 7.32
CA ALA A 89 -5.81 -14.02 6.61
C ALA A 89 -4.87 -12.82 6.55
N LEU A 90 -5.41 -11.61 6.30
CA LEU A 90 -4.64 -10.37 6.31
C LEU A 90 -4.03 -10.10 7.69
N TYR A 91 -4.76 -10.39 8.78
CA TYR A 91 -4.22 -10.28 10.13
C TYR A 91 -2.99 -11.18 10.34
N TYR A 92 -3.09 -12.46 9.97
CA TYR A 92 -1.99 -13.40 10.10
C TYR A 92 -0.80 -13.01 9.20
N ASN A 93 -1.06 -12.57 7.98
CA ASN A 93 -0.04 -12.06 7.07
C ASN A 93 0.71 -10.85 7.64
N ASN A 94 -0.02 -9.86 8.17
CA ASN A 94 0.60 -8.67 8.75
C ASN A 94 1.40 -9.01 10.00
N ARG A 95 0.89 -9.92 10.84
CA ARG A 95 1.63 -10.38 12.01
C ARG A 95 2.92 -11.11 11.63
N ALA A 96 2.90 -11.94 10.59
CA ALA A 96 4.11 -12.55 10.05
C ALA A 96 5.10 -11.50 9.54
N ALA A 97 4.63 -10.50 8.79
CA ALA A 97 5.48 -9.41 8.30
C ALA A 97 6.12 -8.57 9.42
N GLU A 98 5.38 -8.28 10.50
CA GLU A 98 5.91 -7.61 11.69
C GLU A 98 7.04 -8.43 12.35
N LEU A 99 6.83 -9.74 12.49
CA LEU A 99 7.82 -10.65 13.06
C LEU A 99 9.08 -10.78 12.18
N LEU A 100 8.89 -10.76 10.85
CA LEU A 100 10.00 -10.73 9.89
C LEU A 100 10.79 -9.41 9.99
N ALA A 101 10.13 -8.27 10.15
CA ALA A 101 10.79 -7.00 10.39
C ALA A 101 11.57 -6.98 11.71
N GLY A 102 11.07 -7.66 12.74
CA GLY A 102 11.74 -7.89 14.01
C GLY A 102 12.83 -8.99 13.99
N ALA A 103 13.24 -9.47 12.80
CA ALA A 103 14.26 -10.51 12.61
C ALA A 103 13.95 -11.86 13.29
N SER A 104 12.67 -12.25 13.36
CA SER A 104 12.20 -13.52 13.91
C SER A 104 11.51 -14.42 12.86
N PRO A 105 12.24 -14.99 11.87
CA PRO A 105 11.62 -15.83 10.83
C PRO A 105 10.93 -17.08 11.38
N ALA A 106 11.51 -17.71 12.40
CA ALA A 106 10.92 -18.90 13.03
C ALA A 106 9.56 -18.59 13.68
N ALA A 107 9.42 -17.42 14.32
CA ALA A 107 8.16 -16.99 14.90
C ALA A 107 7.14 -16.54 13.83
N ALA A 108 7.59 -16.05 12.68
CA ALA A 108 6.73 -15.64 11.58
C ALA A 108 6.10 -16.82 10.83
N ALA A 109 6.81 -17.95 10.73
CA ALA A 109 6.41 -19.10 9.91
C ALA A 109 4.98 -19.62 10.18
N PRO A 110 4.55 -19.90 11.42
CA PRO A 110 3.20 -20.39 11.68
C PRO A 110 2.12 -19.37 11.28
N TYR A 111 2.35 -18.08 11.47
CA TYR A 111 1.42 -17.04 11.05
C TYR A 111 1.29 -16.99 9.54
N MET A 112 2.40 -17.08 8.81
CA MET A 112 2.41 -17.11 7.35
C MET A 112 1.67 -18.34 6.81
N ALA A 113 1.89 -19.51 7.40
CA ALA A 113 1.20 -20.74 7.01
C ALA A 113 -0.33 -20.60 7.14
N ILE A 114 -0.82 -20.06 8.25
CA ILE A 114 -2.25 -19.79 8.47
C ILE A 114 -2.77 -18.78 7.45
N ALA A 115 -2.05 -17.70 7.19
CA ALA A 115 -2.45 -16.69 6.21
C ALA A 115 -2.66 -17.28 4.82
N LEU A 116 -1.72 -18.10 4.35
CA LEU A 116 -1.78 -18.75 3.04
C LEU A 116 -2.85 -19.86 2.97
N GLN A 117 -3.11 -20.56 4.08
CA GLN A 117 -4.20 -21.53 4.16
C GLN A 117 -5.56 -20.85 4.04
N LEU A 118 -5.75 -19.71 4.73
CA LEU A 118 -7.01 -18.96 4.70
C LEU A 118 -7.22 -18.22 3.37
N ALA A 119 -6.16 -17.69 2.77
CA ALA A 119 -6.24 -16.93 1.52
C ALA A 119 -5.17 -17.38 0.50
N PRO A 120 -5.30 -18.58 -0.09
CA PRO A 120 -4.29 -19.16 -0.99
C PRO A 120 -4.13 -18.39 -2.32
N ARG A 121 -5.06 -17.48 -2.64
CA ARG A 121 -5.01 -16.62 -3.82
C ARG A 121 -4.53 -15.19 -3.52
N TYR A 122 -4.12 -14.91 -2.31
CA TYR A 122 -3.62 -13.59 -1.92
C TYR A 122 -2.16 -13.42 -2.34
N ALA A 123 -1.93 -12.70 -3.44
CA ALA A 123 -0.60 -12.54 -4.05
C ALA A 123 0.45 -11.96 -3.10
N SER A 124 0.09 -10.92 -2.32
CA SER A 124 1.02 -10.31 -1.36
C SER A 124 1.40 -11.26 -0.21
N GLY A 125 0.53 -12.20 0.14
CA GLY A 125 0.86 -13.26 1.11
C GLY A 125 1.98 -14.16 0.58
N TRP A 126 1.93 -14.57 -0.68
CA TRP A 126 3.00 -15.34 -1.32
C TRP A 126 4.30 -14.53 -1.45
N ALA A 127 4.21 -13.23 -1.77
CA ALA A 127 5.40 -12.37 -1.78
C ALA A 127 6.07 -12.29 -0.40
N ASN A 128 5.29 -12.21 0.69
CA ASN A 128 5.81 -12.21 2.06
C ASN A 128 6.34 -13.60 2.47
N ALA A 129 5.73 -14.70 2.01
CA ALA A 129 6.27 -16.05 2.21
C ALA A 129 7.65 -16.21 1.55
N GLY A 130 7.83 -15.65 0.36
CA GLY A 130 9.14 -15.60 -0.27
C GLY A 130 10.18 -14.85 0.56
N VAL A 131 9.81 -13.74 1.20
CA VAL A 131 10.69 -13.03 2.16
C VAL A 131 11.03 -13.93 3.36
N LEU A 132 10.04 -14.65 3.90
CA LEU A 132 10.25 -15.60 4.99
C LEU A 132 11.29 -16.66 4.62
N HIS A 133 11.10 -17.35 3.48
CA HIS A 133 12.03 -18.39 3.02
C HIS A 133 13.43 -17.83 2.74
N LEU A 134 13.53 -16.64 2.18
CA LEU A 134 14.82 -15.98 1.97
C LEU A 134 15.54 -15.72 3.30
N ARG A 135 14.82 -15.27 4.33
CA ARG A 135 15.33 -15.06 5.68
C ARG A 135 15.72 -16.38 6.40
N GLN A 136 15.12 -17.49 5.99
CA GLN A 136 15.47 -18.84 6.46
C GLN A 136 16.64 -19.46 5.68
N GLY A 137 17.20 -18.76 4.69
CA GLY A 137 18.31 -19.24 3.89
C GLY A 137 17.92 -20.17 2.73
N ASP A 138 16.63 -20.19 2.35
CA ASP A 138 16.15 -20.94 1.16
C ASP A 138 15.75 -20.00 0.01
N PRO A 139 16.72 -19.54 -0.80
CA PRO A 139 16.44 -18.67 -1.94
C PRO A 139 15.65 -19.37 -3.05
N ARG A 140 15.69 -20.71 -3.13
CA ARG A 140 14.91 -21.47 -4.13
C ARG A 140 13.41 -21.48 -3.76
N ALA A 141 13.09 -21.68 -2.49
CA ALA A 141 11.71 -21.55 -2.01
C ALA A 141 11.21 -20.11 -2.18
N ALA A 142 12.03 -19.11 -1.84
CA ALA A 142 11.69 -17.71 -2.03
C ALA A 142 11.36 -17.38 -3.50
N GLU A 143 12.15 -17.87 -4.44
CA GLU A 143 11.89 -17.70 -5.89
C GLU A 143 10.53 -18.29 -6.28
N ARG A 144 10.23 -19.53 -5.86
CA ARG A 144 8.93 -20.17 -6.14
C ARG A 144 7.76 -19.35 -5.63
N ASP A 145 7.87 -18.81 -4.42
CA ASP A 145 6.80 -18.02 -3.81
C ASP A 145 6.61 -16.68 -4.52
N TYR A 146 7.69 -15.98 -4.88
CA TYR A 146 7.59 -14.75 -5.67
C TYR A 146 6.96 -15.01 -7.05
N LEU A 147 7.32 -16.10 -7.71
CA LEU A 147 6.71 -16.48 -8.98
C LEU A 147 5.23 -16.85 -8.80
N LYS A 148 4.85 -17.50 -7.70
CA LYS A 148 3.47 -17.77 -7.34
C LYS A 148 2.69 -16.47 -7.12
N ALA A 149 3.27 -15.50 -6.43
CA ALA A 149 2.67 -14.18 -6.27
C ALA A 149 2.42 -13.52 -7.63
N LEU A 150 3.39 -13.57 -8.55
CA LEU A 150 3.24 -13.02 -9.90
C LEU A 150 2.29 -13.79 -10.82
N ALA A 151 2.05 -15.07 -10.55
CA ALA A 151 1.02 -15.84 -11.24
C ALA A 151 -0.39 -15.43 -10.81
N LEU A 152 -0.55 -14.97 -9.56
CA LEU A 152 -1.82 -14.48 -9.01
C LEU A 152 -2.08 -13.00 -9.35
N ASP A 153 -1.01 -12.19 -9.28
CA ASP A 153 -1.01 -10.77 -9.62
C ASP A 153 0.27 -10.43 -10.41
N PRO A 154 0.21 -10.37 -11.74
CA PRO A 154 1.36 -10.06 -12.60
C PRO A 154 1.99 -8.68 -12.36
N ALA A 155 1.26 -7.76 -11.68
CA ALA A 155 1.69 -6.42 -11.35
C ALA A 155 2.18 -6.28 -9.89
N ASN A 156 2.29 -7.38 -9.13
CA ASN A 156 2.72 -7.34 -7.75
C ASN A 156 4.15 -6.76 -7.62
N ALA A 157 4.23 -5.49 -7.28
CA ALA A 157 5.49 -4.76 -7.21
C ALA A 157 6.46 -5.36 -6.17
N GLY A 158 5.94 -5.85 -5.03
CA GLY A 158 6.75 -6.49 -3.98
C GLY A 158 7.45 -7.73 -4.49
N ALA A 159 6.73 -8.63 -5.16
CA ALA A 159 7.32 -9.83 -5.76
C ALA A 159 8.33 -9.49 -6.86
N LEU A 160 8.03 -8.50 -7.72
CA LEU A 160 8.95 -8.05 -8.76
C LEU A 160 10.24 -7.48 -8.17
N MET A 161 10.14 -6.62 -7.15
CA MET A 161 11.32 -6.04 -6.47
C MET A 161 12.19 -7.12 -5.83
N ASN A 162 11.55 -8.07 -5.14
CA ASN A 162 12.26 -9.16 -4.47
C ASN A 162 12.96 -10.10 -5.46
N LEU A 163 12.33 -10.39 -6.62
CA LEU A 163 13.00 -11.16 -7.69
C LEU A 163 14.18 -10.41 -8.29
N VAL A 164 14.06 -9.12 -8.54
CA VAL A 164 15.18 -8.30 -9.02
C VAL A 164 16.35 -8.34 -8.03
N ALA A 165 16.07 -8.21 -6.73
CA ALA A 165 17.10 -8.31 -5.68
C ALA A 165 17.70 -9.71 -5.59
N LEU A 166 16.87 -10.76 -5.66
CA LEU A 166 17.30 -12.16 -5.61
C LEU A 166 18.26 -12.49 -6.76
N TYR A 167 17.87 -12.15 -8.00
CA TYR A 167 18.70 -12.45 -9.16
C TYR A 167 19.96 -11.59 -9.22
N ARG A 168 19.92 -10.35 -8.75
CA ARG A 168 21.13 -9.53 -8.58
C ARG A 168 22.12 -10.19 -7.63
N ASN A 169 21.66 -10.68 -6.49
CA ASN A 169 22.51 -11.32 -5.47
C ASN A 169 23.07 -12.66 -5.95
N ASN A 170 22.36 -13.36 -6.85
CA ASN A 170 22.79 -14.61 -7.45
C ASN A 170 23.64 -14.41 -8.74
N GLY A 171 23.87 -13.17 -9.18
CA GLY A 171 24.60 -12.87 -10.42
C GLY A 171 23.85 -13.22 -11.71
N ASP A 172 22.55 -13.49 -11.65
CA ASP A 172 21.73 -13.81 -12.82
C ASP A 172 21.21 -12.53 -13.49
N GLU A 173 22.07 -11.88 -14.23
CA GLU A 173 21.75 -10.61 -14.92
C GLU A 173 20.64 -10.77 -15.97
N ALA A 174 20.52 -11.92 -16.61
CA ALA A 174 19.48 -12.15 -17.62
C ALA A 174 18.09 -12.12 -16.98
N ARG A 175 17.86 -12.90 -15.93
CA ARG A 175 16.57 -12.90 -15.21
C ARG A 175 16.34 -11.57 -14.48
N ARG A 176 17.36 -10.99 -13.87
CA ARG A 176 17.28 -9.67 -13.26
C ARG A 176 16.73 -8.61 -14.23
N ALA A 177 17.26 -8.55 -15.44
CA ALA A 177 16.84 -7.58 -16.46
C ALA A 177 15.38 -7.78 -16.90
N ILE A 178 14.91 -9.03 -17.00
CA ILE A 178 13.51 -9.33 -17.33
C ILE A 178 12.58 -8.75 -16.26
N TYR A 179 12.83 -9.06 -14.98
CA TYR A 179 11.95 -8.61 -13.88
C TYR A 179 12.10 -7.12 -13.59
N ALA A 180 13.26 -6.52 -13.78
CA ALA A 180 13.46 -5.07 -13.70
C ALA A 180 12.60 -4.31 -14.73
N ARG A 181 12.55 -4.77 -15.98
CA ARG A 181 11.67 -4.18 -17.01
C ARG A 181 10.18 -4.32 -16.67
N ARG A 182 9.78 -5.46 -16.07
CA ARG A 182 8.41 -5.63 -15.61
C ARG A 182 8.08 -4.69 -14.47
N LEU A 183 8.98 -4.56 -13.50
CA LEU A 183 8.84 -3.65 -12.36
C LEU A 183 8.72 -2.19 -12.84
N GLU A 184 9.58 -1.75 -13.77
CA GLU A 184 9.52 -0.43 -14.36
C GLU A 184 8.14 -0.14 -14.99
N LYS A 185 7.59 -1.10 -15.75
CA LYS A 185 6.26 -0.94 -16.36
C LYS A 185 5.14 -0.78 -15.34
N VAL A 186 5.25 -1.42 -14.17
CA VAL A 186 4.30 -1.25 -13.04
C VAL A 186 4.50 0.11 -12.39
N GLN A 187 5.75 0.45 -12.04
CA GLN A 187 6.10 1.69 -11.35
C GLN A 187 5.77 2.94 -12.18
N VAL A 188 5.99 2.89 -13.50
CA VAL A 188 5.66 4.03 -14.39
C VAL A 188 4.16 4.37 -14.37
N LYS A 189 3.30 3.39 -14.12
CA LYS A 189 1.84 3.56 -14.05
C LYS A 189 1.32 3.84 -12.63
N ASP A 190 2.19 3.81 -11.64
CA ASP A 190 1.85 4.10 -10.26
C ASP A 190 1.98 5.62 -9.99
N PRO A 191 0.90 6.34 -9.67
CA PRO A 191 0.94 7.78 -9.42
C PRO A 191 1.84 8.13 -8.23
N TYR A 192 1.91 7.25 -7.24
CA TYR A 192 2.69 7.49 -6.04
C TYR A 192 4.18 7.21 -6.26
N PHE A 193 4.51 6.23 -7.06
CA PHE A 193 5.89 6.08 -7.51
C PHE A 193 6.39 7.35 -8.21
N GLN A 194 5.56 7.94 -9.09
CA GLN A 194 5.87 9.22 -9.74
C GLN A 194 5.99 10.36 -8.71
N PHE A 195 5.13 10.39 -7.71
CA PHE A 195 5.21 11.36 -6.62
C PHE A 195 6.52 11.25 -5.84
N LEU A 196 6.95 10.03 -5.50
CA LEU A 196 8.22 9.82 -4.79
C LEU A 196 9.43 10.24 -5.63
N GLN A 197 9.43 9.92 -6.92
CA GLN A 197 10.47 10.40 -7.84
C GLN A 197 10.51 11.93 -7.89
N ALA A 198 9.35 12.58 -7.83
CA ALA A 198 9.26 14.03 -7.75
C ALA A 198 9.83 14.59 -6.45
N GLU A 199 9.49 13.99 -5.29
CA GLU A 199 10.03 14.41 -4.00
C GLU A 199 11.56 14.21 -3.92
N ASP A 200 12.07 13.11 -4.49
CA ASP A 200 13.52 12.85 -4.54
C ASP A 200 14.24 13.89 -5.42
N ASN A 201 13.74 14.13 -6.62
CA ASN A 201 14.27 15.20 -7.50
C ASN A 201 14.23 16.56 -6.81
N ALA A 202 13.16 16.88 -6.07
CA ALA A 202 13.05 18.15 -5.34
C ALA A 202 14.08 18.26 -4.21
N ARG A 203 14.35 17.18 -3.47
CA ARG A 203 15.40 17.13 -2.44
C ARG A 203 16.80 17.34 -3.02
N GLN A 204 17.04 16.86 -4.23
CA GLN A 204 18.29 17.01 -4.96
C GLN A 204 18.42 18.37 -5.67
N GLY A 205 17.42 19.25 -5.57
CA GLY A 205 17.38 20.55 -6.26
C GLY A 205 17.04 20.47 -7.75
N ALA A 206 16.71 19.27 -8.27
CA ALA A 206 16.34 19.05 -9.66
C ALA A 206 14.87 19.41 -9.91
N PHE A 207 14.48 20.66 -9.64
CA PHE A 207 13.07 21.10 -9.63
C PHE A 207 12.35 20.93 -10.95
N ALA A 208 13.02 21.08 -12.09
CA ALA A 208 12.41 20.81 -13.41
C ALA A 208 12.02 19.34 -13.57
N GLY A 209 12.86 18.40 -13.12
CA GLY A 209 12.56 16.97 -13.07
C GLY A 209 11.40 16.67 -12.10
N ALA A 210 11.41 17.30 -10.92
CA ALA A 210 10.33 17.18 -9.95
C ALA A 210 8.97 17.58 -10.56
N VAL A 211 8.90 18.71 -11.28
CA VAL A 211 7.69 19.16 -11.98
C VAL A 211 7.19 18.10 -12.97
N GLN A 212 8.07 17.48 -13.76
CA GLN A 212 7.69 16.44 -14.72
C GLN A 212 7.04 15.24 -14.02
N HIS A 213 7.63 14.77 -12.94
CA HIS A 213 7.14 13.63 -12.16
C HIS A 213 5.84 13.96 -11.42
N TYR A 214 5.70 15.14 -10.77
CA TYR A 214 4.43 15.56 -10.18
C TYR A 214 3.30 15.65 -11.22
N ARG A 215 3.56 16.23 -12.39
CA ARG A 215 2.58 16.29 -13.48
C ARG A 215 2.19 14.89 -13.99
N ARG A 216 3.13 13.95 -13.99
CA ARG A 216 2.85 12.56 -14.35
C ARG A 216 1.99 11.88 -13.29
N ALA A 217 2.29 12.08 -12.00
CA ALA A 217 1.47 11.60 -10.89
C ALA A 217 0.02 12.11 -11.01
N ILE A 218 -0.16 13.40 -11.25
CA ILE A 218 -1.47 14.04 -11.43
C ILE A 218 -2.22 13.49 -12.64
N ARG A 219 -1.54 13.20 -13.76
CA ARG A 219 -2.20 12.57 -14.93
C ARG A 219 -2.68 11.16 -14.64
N LEU A 220 -1.97 10.42 -13.80
CA LEU A 220 -2.33 9.06 -13.41
C LEU A 220 -3.45 9.07 -12.36
N TYR A 221 -3.44 10.04 -11.46
CA TYR A 221 -4.45 10.25 -10.44
C TYR A 221 -4.46 11.72 -9.98
N ASP A 222 -5.57 12.42 -10.20
CA ASP A 222 -5.69 13.87 -9.94
C ASP A 222 -6.39 14.20 -8.60
N GLY A 223 -6.74 13.18 -7.82
CA GLY A 223 -7.49 13.31 -6.57
C GLY A 223 -6.63 13.61 -5.32
N ASP A 224 -5.31 13.50 -5.38
CA ASP A 224 -4.44 13.72 -4.22
C ASP A 224 -3.90 15.16 -4.17
N SER A 225 -4.31 15.90 -3.14
CA SER A 225 -3.87 17.29 -2.94
C SER A 225 -2.36 17.43 -2.74
N ARG A 226 -1.68 16.39 -2.22
CA ARG A 226 -0.23 16.39 -1.97
C ARG A 226 0.58 16.55 -3.26
N PHE A 227 0.11 15.95 -4.36
CA PHE A 227 0.76 16.07 -5.66
C PHE A 227 0.79 17.53 -6.14
N TYR A 228 -0.31 18.24 -5.91
CA TYR A 228 -0.40 19.66 -6.28
C TYR A 228 0.38 20.57 -5.34
N VAL A 229 0.46 20.24 -4.04
CA VAL A 229 1.31 20.96 -3.08
C VAL A 229 2.79 20.82 -3.46
N GLY A 230 3.24 19.59 -3.76
CA GLY A 230 4.60 19.32 -4.22
C GLY A 230 4.92 20.04 -5.53
N LEU A 231 4.00 19.97 -6.50
CA LEU A 231 4.12 20.69 -7.77
C LEU A 231 4.24 22.19 -7.58
N ALA A 232 3.43 22.79 -6.68
CA ALA A 232 3.50 24.22 -6.41
C ALA A 232 4.83 24.62 -5.78
N ARG A 233 5.36 23.81 -4.85
CA ARG A 233 6.69 24.05 -4.26
C ARG A 233 7.78 24.03 -5.33
N ALA A 234 7.75 23.03 -6.21
CA ALA A 234 8.74 22.91 -7.29
C ALA A 234 8.66 24.10 -8.27
N TYR A 235 7.47 24.56 -8.64
CA TYR A 235 7.30 25.75 -9.49
C TYR A 235 7.82 27.03 -8.83
N ARG A 236 7.65 27.22 -7.52
CA ARG A 236 8.23 28.39 -6.80
C ARG A 236 9.75 28.40 -6.87
N GLN A 237 10.38 27.23 -6.71
CA GLN A 237 11.84 27.13 -6.83
C GLN A 237 12.36 27.44 -8.25
N LEU A 238 11.51 27.30 -9.26
CA LEU A 238 11.82 27.68 -10.65
C LEU A 238 11.42 29.15 -10.98
N GLY A 239 10.85 29.90 -10.02
CA GLY A 239 10.33 31.25 -10.27
C GLY A 239 9.01 31.30 -11.03
N GLU A 240 8.34 30.17 -11.23
CA GLU A 240 7.09 30.06 -11.98
C GLU A 240 5.86 30.31 -11.09
N GLU A 241 5.75 31.50 -10.49
CA GLU A 241 4.76 31.81 -9.45
C GLU A 241 3.31 31.63 -9.89
N ARG A 242 2.98 31.96 -11.16
CA ARG A 242 1.62 31.76 -11.70
C ARG A 242 1.21 30.28 -11.75
N HIS A 243 2.13 29.39 -12.07
CA HIS A 243 1.90 27.94 -12.08
C HIS A 243 1.78 27.40 -10.66
N ALA A 244 2.63 27.88 -9.75
CA ALA A 244 2.59 27.54 -8.34
C ALA A 244 1.23 27.89 -7.71
N GLN A 245 0.72 29.09 -7.97
CA GLN A 245 -0.56 29.55 -7.45
C GLN A 245 -1.74 28.70 -7.99
N ARG A 246 -1.73 28.34 -9.28
CA ARG A 246 -2.77 27.43 -9.85
C ARG A 246 -2.75 26.05 -9.17
N ALA A 247 -1.58 25.48 -8.97
CA ALA A 247 -1.42 24.21 -8.29
C ALA A 247 -1.91 24.28 -6.83
N MET A 248 -1.57 25.33 -6.07
CA MET A 248 -2.06 25.54 -4.72
C MET A 248 -3.60 25.68 -4.65
N ASN A 249 -4.20 26.39 -5.58
CA ASN A 249 -5.65 26.56 -5.64
C ASN A 249 -6.34 25.20 -5.87
N ARG A 250 -5.76 24.33 -6.72
CA ARG A 250 -6.28 22.99 -6.95
C ARG A 250 -6.14 22.10 -5.72
N ALA A 251 -4.99 22.15 -5.03
CA ALA A 251 -4.77 21.44 -3.77
C ALA A 251 -5.82 21.84 -2.72
N ALA A 252 -6.06 23.13 -2.53
CA ALA A 252 -7.07 23.65 -1.60
C ALA A 252 -8.49 23.21 -1.94
N ALA A 253 -8.82 23.14 -3.24
CA ALA A 253 -10.14 22.67 -3.69
C ALA A 253 -10.34 21.18 -3.36
N LEU A 254 -9.31 20.35 -3.54
CA LEU A 254 -9.36 18.92 -3.21
C LEU A 254 -9.49 18.70 -1.70
N SER A 255 -8.71 19.42 -0.88
CA SER A 255 -8.79 19.32 0.57
C SER A 255 -10.16 19.71 1.12
N ARG A 256 -10.81 20.73 0.53
CA ARG A 256 -12.19 21.11 0.91
C ARG A 256 -13.22 20.04 0.56
N ARG A 257 -13.09 19.37 -0.59
CA ARG A 257 -13.97 18.25 -0.97
C ARG A 257 -13.85 17.07 -0.01
N SER A 258 -12.63 16.74 0.41
CA SER A 258 -12.39 15.69 1.39
C SER A 258 -12.95 16.03 2.78
N ALA A 259 -13.00 17.31 3.15
CA ALA A 259 -13.58 17.78 4.40
C ALA A 259 -15.13 17.88 4.33
N GLY A 260 -15.70 18.24 3.17
CA GLY A 260 -17.14 18.46 3.00
C GLY A 260 -17.97 17.20 2.68
N GLY A 261 -17.33 16.08 2.33
CA GLY A 261 -18.00 14.79 2.16
C GLY A 261 -18.31 14.04 3.47
N ARG A 262 -18.20 14.71 4.60
CA ARG A 262 -18.37 14.19 5.96
C ARG A 262 -19.67 14.62 6.66
N ASN A 263 -20.67 15.10 5.90
CA ASN A 263 -22.02 15.38 6.44
C ASN A 263 -23.03 14.34 5.96
#